data_59c0f093f272ab035d917b25e055fa0d
#
_entry.id   59c0f093f272ab035d917b25e055fa0d
#
_cell.length_a   1.000
_cell.length_b   1.000
_cell.length_c   1.000
_cell.angle_alpha   90.00
_cell.angle_beta   90.00
_cell.angle_gamma   90.00
#
_symmetry.space_group_name_H-M   'P 1'
#
loop_
_entity.id
_entity.type
_entity.pdbx_description
1 polymer ?
#
loop_
_entity_poly.entity_id
_entity_poly.type
_entity_poly.pdbx_seq_one_letter_code
_entity_poly.pdbx_strand_id
1 'polypeptide(L)'
;DTNINILNLGVIYDGMAFPVVYTMMDKRGNSNTNERIELVNRFKRIAGKNSIDHLVADREFIGDEWFNYLNSNGIHYHLRIRENFHVVRHGREFKASWLFNDLKLGESKHLDGIYYVNNQPCYLSGSKVKNKEGKPELQILVSYCNAEEALEMYRMRWQIETMHKGLKSSGFDIEGSHVRNLDRMSNLFSIIMI
;
A
#
# COMPACT_ATOMS: atom_id res chain seq x y z
N ASP A 1 27.23 -0.37 -9.15
CA ASP A 1 26.01 -1.20 -9.27
C ASP A 1 24.80 -0.30 -9.27
N THR A 2 24.16 -0.16 -10.42
CA THR A 2 22.90 0.61 -10.56
C THR A 2 21.76 -0.24 -10.02
N ASN A 3 21.07 0.23 -8.99
CA ASN A 3 19.88 -0.46 -8.48
C ASN A 3 18.66 0.30 -8.98
N ILE A 4 17.97 -0.26 -9.95
CA ILE A 4 16.74 0.32 -10.46
C ILE A 4 15.56 -0.21 -9.64
N ASN A 5 14.90 0.69 -8.93
CA ASN A 5 13.63 0.41 -8.27
C ASN A 5 12.49 1.03 -9.07
N ILE A 6 11.36 0.34 -9.10
CA ILE A 6 10.16 0.80 -9.80
C ILE A 6 9.08 1.05 -8.76
N LEU A 7 8.70 2.30 -8.59
CA LEU A 7 7.49 2.67 -7.88
C LEU A 7 6.35 2.72 -8.89
N ASN A 8 5.33 1.89 -8.72
CA ASN A 8 4.19 1.91 -9.61
C ASN A 8 2.86 2.08 -8.85
N LEU A 9 1.89 2.66 -9.53
CA LEU A 9 0.49 2.69 -9.15
C LEU A 9 -0.25 1.77 -10.12
N GLY A 10 -0.88 0.73 -9.59
CA GLY A 10 -1.72 -0.20 -10.35
C GLY A 10 -3.19 0.03 -10.06
N VAL A 11 -4.02 -0.17 -11.06
CA VAL A 11 -5.48 -0.25 -10.93
C VAL A 11 -5.87 -1.71 -10.84
N ILE A 12 -6.72 -2.04 -9.87
CA ILE A 12 -7.28 -3.39 -9.72
C ILE A 12 -8.64 -3.39 -10.39
N TYR A 13 -8.80 -4.24 -11.38
CA TYR A 13 -10.04 -4.42 -12.11
C TYR A 13 -10.25 -5.90 -12.43
N ASP A 14 -11.44 -6.41 -12.17
CA ASP A 14 -11.85 -7.80 -12.42
C ASP A 14 -10.84 -8.84 -11.88
N GLY A 15 -10.37 -8.63 -10.64
CA GLY A 15 -9.45 -9.53 -9.96
C GLY A 15 -8.00 -9.50 -10.47
N MET A 16 -7.64 -8.54 -11.31
CA MET A 16 -6.28 -8.35 -11.82
C MET A 16 -5.78 -6.93 -11.54
N ALA A 17 -4.48 -6.79 -11.30
CA ALA A 17 -3.84 -5.48 -11.18
C ALA A 17 -3.11 -5.13 -12.47
N PHE A 18 -3.32 -3.90 -12.94
CA PHE A 18 -2.69 -3.33 -14.13
C PHE A 18 -1.84 -2.14 -13.70
N PRO A 19 -0.54 -2.08 -14.03
CA PRO A 19 0.27 -0.90 -13.76
C PRO A 19 -0.18 0.24 -14.67
N VAL A 20 -0.43 1.43 -14.11
CA VAL A 20 -0.97 2.58 -14.89
C VAL A 20 -0.01 3.75 -14.92
N VAL A 21 0.65 4.01 -13.80
CA VAL A 21 1.65 5.07 -13.68
C VAL A 21 2.82 4.54 -12.88
N TYR A 22 4.03 4.85 -13.33
CA TYR A 22 5.24 4.40 -12.63
C TYR A 22 6.33 5.45 -12.62
N THR A 23 7.30 5.28 -11.74
CA THR A 23 8.53 6.08 -11.66
C THR A 23 9.71 5.14 -11.48
N MET A 24 10.71 5.28 -12.34
CA MET A 24 12.00 4.62 -12.18
C MET A 24 12.84 5.41 -11.19
N MET A 25 13.44 4.71 -10.23
CA MET A 25 14.27 5.32 -9.20
C MET A 25 15.66 4.69 -9.22
N ASP A 26 16.69 5.52 -9.41
CA ASP A 26 18.09 5.09 -9.30
C ASP A 26 18.56 5.18 -7.85
N LYS A 27 18.02 4.30 -7.04
CA LYS A 27 18.40 4.22 -5.62
C LYS A 27 18.11 2.86 -5.02
N ARG A 28 18.80 2.55 -3.92
CA ARG A 28 18.44 1.43 -3.04
C ARG A 28 17.34 1.84 -2.06
N GLY A 29 16.54 0.86 -1.67
CA GLY A 29 15.50 1.03 -0.65
C GLY A 29 14.18 1.55 -1.19
N ASN A 30 13.32 1.97 -0.28
CA ASN A 30 11.92 2.28 -0.58
C ASN A 30 11.75 3.70 -1.15
N SER A 31 10.58 3.94 -1.74
CA SER A 31 10.15 5.28 -2.12
C SER A 31 10.00 6.18 -0.90
N ASN A 32 10.32 7.46 -1.07
CA ASN A 32 10.02 8.49 -0.08
C ASN A 32 8.61 9.08 -0.29
N THR A 33 8.18 9.93 0.62
CA THR A 33 6.85 10.53 0.59
C THR A 33 6.61 11.37 -0.66
N ASN A 34 7.59 12.20 -1.07
CA ASN A 34 7.46 13.07 -2.25
C ASN A 34 7.29 12.26 -3.54
N GLU A 35 8.02 11.17 -3.71
CA GLU A 35 7.89 10.27 -4.85
C GLU A 35 6.50 9.64 -4.93
N ARG A 36 5.93 9.25 -3.79
CA ARG A 36 4.57 8.69 -3.69
C ARG A 36 3.52 9.74 -4.04
N ILE A 37 3.66 10.95 -3.49
CA ILE A 37 2.76 12.08 -3.77
C ILE A 37 2.80 12.44 -5.26
N GLU A 38 4.00 12.54 -5.84
CA GLU A 38 4.14 12.86 -7.26
C GLU A 38 3.52 11.78 -8.16
N LEU A 39 3.68 10.50 -7.82
CA LEU A 39 3.08 9.40 -8.56
C LEU A 39 1.55 9.50 -8.54
N VAL A 40 0.95 9.72 -7.37
CA VAL A 40 -0.50 9.89 -7.21
C VAL A 40 -0.98 11.14 -7.95
N ASN A 41 -0.27 12.25 -7.87
CA ASN A 41 -0.61 13.47 -8.59
C ASN A 41 -0.54 13.29 -10.11
N ARG A 42 0.43 12.52 -10.63
CA ARG A 42 0.48 12.16 -12.05
C ARG A 42 -0.75 11.36 -12.47
N PHE A 43 -1.14 10.37 -11.69
CA PHE A 43 -2.37 9.62 -11.94
C PHE A 43 -3.60 10.53 -11.95
N LYS A 44 -3.76 11.40 -10.95
CA LYS A 44 -4.88 12.35 -10.86
C LYS A 44 -4.92 13.34 -12.02
N ARG A 45 -3.78 13.71 -12.60
CA ARG A 45 -3.72 14.57 -13.81
C ARG A 45 -4.26 13.84 -15.05
N ILE A 46 -4.04 12.54 -15.15
CA ILE A 46 -4.46 11.71 -16.29
C ILE A 46 -5.93 11.28 -16.16
N ALA A 47 -6.29 10.75 -15.01
CA ALA A 47 -7.58 10.11 -14.77
C ALA A 47 -8.64 11.04 -14.16
N GLY A 48 -8.24 12.23 -13.68
CA GLY A 48 -9.10 13.19 -12.99
C GLY A 48 -8.90 13.24 -11.48
N LYS A 49 -9.30 14.35 -10.87
CA LYS A 49 -9.03 14.61 -9.43
C LYS A 49 -9.66 13.59 -8.49
N ASN A 50 -10.83 13.07 -8.83
CA ASN A 50 -11.63 12.15 -8.00
C ASN A 50 -11.60 10.71 -8.53
N SER A 51 -10.56 10.33 -9.24
CA SER A 51 -10.44 9.03 -9.89
C SER A 51 -9.98 7.89 -8.97
N ILE A 52 -9.54 8.21 -7.76
CA ILE A 52 -9.12 7.21 -6.78
C ILE A 52 -10.28 6.95 -5.83
N ASP A 53 -10.88 5.78 -5.96
CA ASP A 53 -11.93 5.32 -5.06
C ASP A 53 -11.30 4.81 -3.75
N HIS A 54 -10.42 3.81 -3.85
CA HIS A 54 -9.67 3.29 -2.71
C HIS A 54 -8.19 3.14 -3.06
N LEU A 55 -7.32 3.49 -2.10
CA LEU A 55 -5.88 3.26 -2.18
C LEU A 55 -5.47 2.19 -1.18
N VAL A 56 -4.89 1.12 -1.65
CA VAL A 56 -4.33 0.07 -0.79
C VAL A 56 -2.82 -0.01 -0.96
N ALA A 57 -2.10 -0.10 0.15
CA ALA A 57 -0.64 -0.26 0.13
C ALA A 57 -0.13 -0.99 1.37
N ASP A 58 1.09 -1.51 1.27
CA ASP A 58 1.72 -2.28 2.34
C ASP A 58 2.36 -1.34 3.39
N ARG A 59 2.81 -1.96 4.48
CA ARG A 59 3.42 -1.33 5.68
C ARG A 59 4.63 -0.43 5.41
N GLU A 60 5.13 -0.40 4.20
CA GLU A 60 6.19 0.52 3.78
C GLU A 60 5.67 1.92 3.48
N PHE A 61 4.38 2.02 3.15
CA PHE A 61 3.73 3.26 2.75
C PHE A 61 3.09 3.98 3.95
N ILE A 62 3.86 4.15 5.01
CA ILE A 62 3.45 4.83 6.25
C ILE A 62 4.36 6.05 6.47
N GLY A 63 3.78 7.14 6.96
CA GLY A 63 4.50 8.38 7.29
C GLY A 63 3.54 9.55 7.47
N ASP A 64 3.93 10.52 8.32
CA ASP A 64 3.09 11.66 8.72
C ASP A 64 2.64 12.49 7.52
N GLU A 65 3.59 12.91 6.70
CA GLU A 65 3.32 13.73 5.51
C GLU A 65 2.47 12.97 4.48
N TRP A 66 2.69 11.64 4.36
CA TRP A 66 1.90 10.79 3.47
C TRP A 66 0.44 10.69 3.93
N PHE A 67 0.20 10.41 5.20
CA PHE A 67 -1.15 10.39 5.76
C PHE A 67 -1.84 11.76 5.64
N ASN A 68 -1.10 12.83 5.97
CA ASN A 68 -1.64 14.20 5.84
C ASN A 68 -2.04 14.50 4.38
N TYR A 69 -1.21 14.11 3.40
CA TYR A 69 -1.54 14.27 1.98
C TYR A 69 -2.81 13.49 1.61
N LEU A 70 -2.93 12.23 2.02
CA LEU A 70 -4.10 11.40 1.72
C LEU A 70 -5.37 11.99 2.34
N ASN A 71 -5.31 12.34 3.62
CA ASN A 71 -6.43 12.94 4.35
C ASN A 71 -6.86 14.29 3.75
N SER A 72 -5.89 15.17 3.46
CA SER A 72 -6.18 16.50 2.89
C SER A 72 -6.74 16.44 1.47
N ASN A 73 -6.49 15.36 0.75
CA ASN A 73 -7.04 15.15 -0.59
C ASN A 73 -8.30 14.27 -0.61
N GLY A 74 -8.82 13.85 0.54
CA GLY A 74 -10.01 13.00 0.65
C GLY A 74 -9.84 11.64 -0.03
N ILE A 75 -8.61 11.12 -0.10
CA ILE A 75 -8.33 9.83 -0.71
C ILE A 75 -8.66 8.74 0.31
N HIS A 76 -9.63 7.88 0.01
CA HIS A 76 -9.93 6.72 0.82
C HIS A 76 -8.76 5.74 0.74
N TYR A 77 -8.21 5.37 1.88
CA TYR A 77 -7.09 4.45 1.93
C TYR A 77 -7.29 3.34 2.95
N HIS A 78 -6.65 2.20 2.69
CA HIS A 78 -6.51 1.08 3.60
C HIS A 78 -5.05 0.65 3.59
N LEU A 79 -4.30 1.06 4.60
CA LEU A 79 -2.86 0.84 4.68
C LEU A 79 -2.53 -0.08 5.85
N ARG A 80 -1.65 -1.04 5.63
CA ARG A 80 -1.18 -1.90 6.69
C ARG A 80 -0.14 -1.18 7.55
N ILE A 81 -0.28 -1.29 8.88
CA ILE A 81 0.74 -0.83 9.84
C ILE A 81 1.43 -2.03 10.50
N ARG A 82 2.58 -1.78 11.11
CA ARG A 82 3.27 -2.79 11.92
C ARG A 82 2.57 -2.96 13.26
N GLU A 83 2.63 -4.16 13.82
CA GLU A 83 1.99 -4.50 15.11
C GLU A 83 2.47 -3.64 16.29
N ASN A 84 3.72 -3.19 16.24
CA ASN A 84 4.33 -2.35 17.28
C ASN A 84 4.09 -0.85 17.08
N PHE A 85 3.31 -0.46 16.08
CA PHE A 85 2.95 0.94 15.88
C PHE A 85 2.15 1.46 17.07
N HIS A 86 2.36 2.73 17.41
CA HIS A 86 1.61 3.39 18.45
C HIS A 86 0.41 4.13 17.86
N VAL A 87 -0.72 4.00 18.51
CA VAL A 87 -1.98 4.65 18.16
C VAL A 87 -2.52 5.40 19.37
N VAL A 88 -3.13 6.55 19.14
CA VAL A 88 -3.67 7.39 20.22
C VAL A 88 -5.19 7.41 20.16
N ARG A 89 -5.86 7.30 21.30
CA ARG A 89 -7.30 7.52 21.47
C ARG A 89 -7.56 8.19 22.81
N HIS A 90 -8.37 9.23 22.82
CA HIS A 90 -8.71 9.99 24.04
C HIS A 90 -7.48 10.42 24.85
N GLY A 91 -6.42 10.86 24.17
CA GLY A 91 -5.17 11.28 24.77
C GLY A 91 -4.31 10.15 25.38
N ARG A 92 -4.71 8.89 25.21
CA ARG A 92 -3.93 7.72 25.66
C ARG A 92 -3.31 7.02 24.47
N GLU A 93 -2.06 6.63 24.64
CA GLU A 93 -1.28 5.92 23.64
C GLU A 93 -1.29 4.40 23.93
N PHE A 94 -1.42 3.61 22.86
CA PHE A 94 -1.45 2.14 22.90
C PHE A 94 -0.57 1.57 21.80
N LYS A 95 0.02 0.40 22.01
CA LYS A 95 0.50 -0.41 20.90
C LYS A 95 -0.69 -0.93 20.11
N ALA A 96 -0.66 -0.79 18.80
CA ALA A 96 -1.76 -1.23 17.93
C ALA A 96 -2.10 -2.70 18.16
N SER A 97 -1.10 -3.58 18.38
CA SER A 97 -1.31 -5.00 18.67
C SER A 97 -2.15 -5.26 19.92
N TRP A 98 -2.10 -4.39 20.95
CA TRP A 98 -2.87 -4.59 22.17
C TRP A 98 -4.38 -4.49 21.97
N LEU A 99 -4.80 -3.73 20.97
CA LEU A 99 -6.22 -3.54 20.64
C LEU A 99 -6.83 -4.76 19.95
N PHE A 100 -5.98 -5.70 19.49
CA PHE A 100 -6.36 -6.89 18.74
C PHE A 100 -5.80 -8.20 19.32
N ASN A 101 -5.31 -8.18 20.57
CA ASN A 101 -4.69 -9.34 21.21
C ASN A 101 -5.67 -10.48 21.50
N ASP A 102 -6.97 -10.17 21.55
CA ASP A 102 -8.08 -11.10 21.74
C ASP A 102 -8.43 -11.93 20.49
N LEU A 103 -7.94 -11.53 19.31
CA LEU A 103 -8.23 -12.24 18.07
C LEU A 103 -7.61 -13.63 18.02
N LYS A 104 -8.41 -14.60 17.63
CA LYS A 104 -7.96 -15.95 17.26
C LYS A 104 -7.68 -16.03 15.76
N LEU A 105 -7.00 -17.08 15.36
CA LEU A 105 -6.69 -17.32 13.94
C LEU A 105 -7.99 -17.43 13.12
N GLY A 106 -8.06 -16.66 12.04
CA GLY A 106 -9.22 -16.54 11.17
C GLY A 106 -10.23 -15.47 11.60
N GLU A 107 -10.08 -14.88 12.79
CA GLU A 107 -10.97 -13.83 13.26
C GLU A 107 -10.50 -12.44 12.77
N SER A 108 -11.46 -11.54 12.68
CA SER A 108 -11.27 -10.13 12.37
C SER A 108 -12.15 -9.26 13.27
N LYS A 109 -11.72 -8.00 13.44
CA LYS A 109 -12.38 -7.02 14.30
C LYS A 109 -12.20 -5.61 13.74
N HIS A 110 -13.25 -4.84 13.77
CA HIS A 110 -13.24 -3.41 13.52
C HIS A 110 -13.37 -2.68 14.85
N LEU A 111 -12.66 -1.58 14.98
CA LEU A 111 -12.73 -0.77 16.19
C LEU A 111 -13.58 0.48 15.95
N ASP A 112 -14.52 0.71 16.84
CA ASP A 112 -15.38 1.88 16.77
C ASP A 112 -14.62 3.17 17.10
N GLY A 113 -14.96 4.23 16.38
CA GLY A 113 -14.47 5.58 16.61
C GLY A 113 -13.11 5.85 16.00
N ILE A 114 -12.68 7.11 16.20
CA ILE A 114 -11.46 7.63 15.59
C ILE A 114 -10.26 7.36 16.49
N TYR A 115 -9.20 6.89 15.88
CA TYR A 115 -7.85 6.77 16.42
C TYR A 115 -6.92 7.73 15.70
N TYR A 116 -5.76 7.98 16.27
CA TYR A 116 -4.73 8.79 15.64
C TYR A 116 -3.46 7.95 15.47
N VAL A 117 -2.97 7.92 14.25
CA VAL A 117 -1.68 7.34 13.86
C VAL A 117 -0.86 8.45 13.25
N ASN A 118 0.35 8.69 13.76
CA ASN A 118 1.18 9.80 13.31
C ASN A 118 0.39 11.14 13.30
N ASN A 119 -0.33 11.43 14.38
CA ASN A 119 -1.18 12.61 14.54
C ASN A 119 -2.31 12.77 13.50
N GLN A 120 -2.56 11.78 12.65
CA GLN A 120 -3.61 11.81 11.64
C GLN A 120 -4.79 10.94 12.07
N PRO A 121 -6.04 11.45 11.94
CA PRO A 121 -7.23 10.69 12.28
C PRO A 121 -7.42 9.51 11.32
N CYS A 122 -7.78 8.37 11.87
CA CYS A 122 -8.03 7.15 11.11
C CYS A 122 -8.95 6.20 11.85
N TYR A 123 -9.42 5.19 11.14
CA TYR A 123 -10.14 4.04 11.68
C TYR A 123 -9.21 2.82 11.68
N LEU A 124 -9.43 1.91 12.63
CA LEU A 124 -8.60 0.71 12.78
C LEU A 124 -9.41 -0.56 12.59
N SER A 125 -8.84 -1.49 11.85
CA SER A 125 -9.32 -2.88 11.76
C SER A 125 -8.15 -3.84 11.86
N GLY A 126 -8.43 -5.03 12.38
CA GLY A 126 -7.42 -6.07 12.55
C GLY A 126 -7.94 -7.44 12.17
N SER A 127 -7.07 -8.28 11.68
CA SER A 127 -7.35 -9.70 11.42
C SER A 127 -6.14 -10.56 11.77
N LYS A 128 -6.39 -11.76 12.26
CA LYS A 128 -5.33 -12.74 12.53
C LYS A 128 -5.35 -13.83 11.49
N VAL A 129 -4.35 -13.84 10.64
CA VAL A 129 -4.24 -14.71 9.46
C VAL A 129 -3.00 -15.59 9.52
N LYS A 130 -2.92 -16.61 8.67
CA LYS A 130 -1.66 -17.34 8.45
C LYS A 130 -0.79 -16.57 7.46
N ASN A 131 0.47 -16.38 7.80
CA ASN A 131 1.46 -15.84 6.86
C ASN A 131 1.89 -16.90 5.82
N LYS A 132 2.81 -16.54 4.92
CA LYS A 132 3.33 -17.46 3.88
C LYS A 132 4.00 -18.73 4.43
N GLU A 133 4.46 -18.68 5.69
CA GLU A 133 5.06 -19.81 6.42
C GLU A 133 4.04 -20.62 7.22
N GLY A 134 2.74 -20.28 7.15
CA GLY A 134 1.68 -20.93 7.91
C GLY A 134 1.58 -20.48 9.37
N LYS A 135 2.41 -19.55 9.83
CA LYS A 135 2.39 -19.00 11.20
C LYS A 135 1.32 -17.93 11.37
N PRO A 136 0.71 -17.85 12.58
CA PRO A 136 -0.22 -16.75 12.87
C PRO A 136 0.47 -15.40 12.75
N GLU A 137 -0.13 -14.47 12.03
CA GLU A 137 0.30 -13.08 11.88
C GLU A 137 -0.89 -12.16 12.09
N LEU A 138 -0.70 -11.10 12.85
CA LEU A 138 -1.68 -10.05 13.03
C LEU A 138 -1.52 -9.02 11.91
N GLN A 139 -2.60 -8.76 11.19
CA GLN A 139 -2.67 -7.70 10.20
C GLN A 139 -3.51 -6.56 10.77
N ILE A 140 -2.93 -5.37 10.89
CA ILE A 140 -3.61 -4.17 11.37
C ILE A 140 -3.64 -3.18 10.23
N LEU A 141 -4.84 -2.66 9.94
CA LEU A 141 -5.10 -1.68 8.90
C LEU A 141 -5.51 -0.35 9.52
N VAL A 142 -5.00 0.72 8.92
CA VAL A 142 -5.49 2.08 9.12
C VAL A 142 -6.27 2.49 7.90
N SER A 143 -7.42 3.13 8.11
CA SER A 143 -8.34 3.54 7.06
C SER A 143 -8.76 4.99 7.23
N TYR A 144 -8.98 5.69 6.10
CA TYR A 144 -9.45 7.08 6.07
C TYR A 144 -10.88 7.22 6.63
N CYS A 145 -11.76 6.37 6.16
CA CYS A 145 -13.14 6.26 6.62
C CYS A 145 -13.44 4.77 6.77
N ASN A 146 -14.55 4.42 7.33
CA ASN A 146 -15.12 3.08 7.45
C ASN A 146 -14.09 1.92 7.58
N ALA A 147 -13.95 1.40 8.79
CA ALA A 147 -13.11 0.24 9.05
C ALA A 147 -13.72 -1.08 8.55
N GLU A 148 -15.01 -1.13 8.26
CA GLU A 148 -15.73 -2.36 7.92
C GLU A 148 -15.27 -2.95 6.58
N GLU A 149 -15.10 -2.10 5.57
CA GLU A 149 -14.65 -2.51 4.23
C GLU A 149 -13.13 -2.72 4.14
N ALA A 150 -12.37 -2.23 5.13
CA ALA A 150 -10.93 -2.18 5.08
C ALA A 150 -10.25 -3.51 4.78
N LEU A 151 -10.72 -4.58 5.41
CA LEU A 151 -10.13 -5.92 5.25
C LEU A 151 -10.42 -6.51 3.87
N GLU A 152 -11.60 -6.27 3.33
CA GLU A 152 -11.97 -6.71 1.98
C GLU A 152 -11.17 -5.95 0.93
N MET A 153 -11.17 -4.62 1.00
CA MET A 153 -10.40 -3.78 0.09
C MET A 153 -8.89 -4.10 0.15
N TYR A 154 -8.36 -4.33 1.34
CA TYR A 154 -6.95 -4.67 1.48
C TYR A 154 -6.58 -6.04 0.89
N ARG A 155 -7.48 -7.01 0.88
CA ARG A 155 -7.26 -8.31 0.23
C ARG A 155 -6.98 -8.16 -1.26
N MET A 156 -7.58 -7.18 -1.92
CA MET A 156 -7.33 -6.91 -3.33
C MET A 156 -5.86 -6.55 -3.61
N ARG A 157 -5.12 -6.06 -2.61
CA ARG A 157 -3.68 -5.79 -2.73
C ARG A 157 -2.87 -7.01 -3.21
N TRP A 158 -3.35 -8.23 -2.95
CA TRP A 158 -2.72 -9.45 -3.44
C TRP A 158 -2.53 -9.47 -4.96
N GLN A 159 -3.42 -8.83 -5.70
CA GLN A 159 -3.33 -8.73 -7.15
C GLN A 159 -2.09 -7.95 -7.59
N ILE A 160 -1.66 -6.97 -6.77
CA ILE A 160 -0.43 -6.21 -7.00
C ILE A 160 0.81 -7.10 -6.86
N GLU A 161 0.83 -8.00 -5.87
CA GLU A 161 1.92 -8.98 -5.72
C GLU A 161 1.97 -9.94 -6.91
N THR A 162 0.82 -10.39 -7.40
CA THR A 162 0.71 -11.25 -8.58
C THR A 162 1.19 -10.54 -9.84
N MET A 163 0.79 -9.29 -10.03
CA MET A 163 1.28 -8.43 -11.12
C MET A 163 2.81 -8.29 -11.06
N HIS A 164 3.37 -7.95 -9.89
CA HIS A 164 4.82 -7.82 -9.73
C HIS A 164 5.56 -9.13 -10.02
N LYS A 165 5.00 -10.28 -9.63
CA LYS A 165 5.57 -11.58 -9.95
C LYS A 165 5.58 -11.83 -11.45
N GLY A 166 4.51 -11.49 -12.16
CA GLY A 166 4.44 -11.56 -13.62
C GLY A 166 5.49 -10.69 -14.31
N LEU A 167 5.65 -9.46 -13.83
CA LEU A 167 6.65 -8.52 -14.37
C LEU A 167 8.09 -8.98 -14.13
N LYS A 168 8.39 -9.55 -12.95
CA LYS A 168 9.76 -9.87 -12.53
C LYS A 168 10.27 -11.20 -13.06
N SER A 169 9.50 -12.27 -12.97
CA SER A 169 10.03 -13.61 -13.14
C SER A 169 9.18 -14.57 -13.98
N SER A 170 7.85 -14.41 -14.00
CA SER A 170 6.96 -15.42 -14.59
C SER A 170 6.44 -15.09 -15.98
N GLY A 171 6.78 -13.94 -16.53
CA GLY A 171 6.29 -13.48 -17.84
C GLY A 171 7.35 -12.67 -18.58
N PHE A 172 7.56 -11.45 -18.12
CA PHE A 172 8.43 -10.51 -18.86
C PHE A 172 9.88 -10.53 -18.43
N ASP A 173 10.21 -11.18 -17.29
CA ASP A 173 11.58 -11.33 -16.76
C ASP A 173 12.42 -10.05 -16.82
N ILE A 174 11.87 -8.95 -16.32
CA ILE A 174 12.52 -7.64 -16.34
C ILE A 174 13.87 -7.69 -15.59
N GLU A 175 13.96 -8.46 -14.51
CA GLU A 175 15.18 -8.60 -13.73
C GLU A 175 16.28 -9.34 -14.53
N GLY A 176 15.92 -10.33 -15.34
CA GLY A 176 16.81 -11.07 -16.23
C GLY A 176 17.24 -10.27 -17.46
N SER A 177 16.61 -9.16 -17.77
CA SER A 177 16.98 -8.31 -18.92
C SER A 177 18.35 -7.65 -18.78
N HIS A 178 18.93 -7.59 -17.57
CA HIS A 178 20.20 -6.93 -17.26
C HIS A 178 20.32 -5.47 -17.72
N VAL A 179 19.20 -4.81 -18.02
CA VAL A 179 19.14 -3.40 -18.42
C VAL A 179 19.48 -2.53 -17.21
N ARG A 180 20.54 -1.74 -17.30
CA ARG A 180 21.04 -0.85 -16.23
C ARG A 180 20.75 0.64 -16.46
N ASN A 181 20.36 0.99 -17.67
CA ASN A 181 20.03 2.37 -18.02
C ASN A 181 18.56 2.64 -17.73
N LEU A 182 18.27 3.70 -16.97
CA LEU A 182 16.90 4.06 -16.54
C LEU A 182 15.94 4.30 -17.70
N ASP A 183 16.39 5.03 -18.75
CA ASP A 183 15.54 5.33 -19.90
C ASP A 183 15.19 4.06 -20.69
N ARG A 184 16.18 3.18 -20.90
CA ARG A 184 15.95 1.89 -21.56
C ARG A 184 15.01 1.01 -20.74
N MET A 185 15.20 0.97 -19.42
CA MET A 185 14.32 0.23 -18.52
C MET A 185 12.91 0.81 -18.54
N SER A 186 12.78 2.13 -18.53
CA SER A 186 11.49 2.82 -18.64
C SER A 186 10.77 2.48 -19.97
N ASN A 187 11.50 2.49 -21.08
CA ASN A 187 10.94 2.13 -22.39
C ASN A 187 10.48 0.66 -22.41
N LEU A 188 11.31 -0.25 -21.87
CA LEU A 188 10.95 -1.66 -21.76
C LEU A 188 9.67 -1.83 -20.91
N PHE A 189 9.62 -1.18 -19.76
CA PHE A 189 8.46 -1.25 -18.87
C PHE A 189 7.21 -0.65 -19.51
N SER A 190 7.35 0.43 -20.28
CA SER A 190 6.24 1.04 -21.04
C SER A 190 5.64 0.09 -22.07
N ILE A 191 6.48 -0.69 -22.77
CA ILE A 191 6.03 -1.68 -23.75
C ILE A 191 5.22 -2.80 -23.07
N ILE A 192 5.65 -3.19 -21.88
CA ILE A 192 4.99 -4.25 -21.10
C ILE A 192 3.62 -3.80 -20.56
N MET A 193 3.44 -2.49 -20.37
CA MET A 193 2.18 -1.92 -19.86
C MET A 193 1.10 -1.71 -20.93
N ILE A 194 1.38 -1.95 -22.21
CA ILE A 194 0.42 -1.85 -23.32
C ILE A 194 -0.28 -3.18 -23.55
#